data_1e1526d0e66b860401ee4b96cb603d3c
#
_entry.id   1e1526d0e66b860401ee4b96cb603d3c
#
_cell.length_a   1.000
_cell.length_b   1.000
_cell.length_c   1.000
_cell.angle_alpha   90.00
_cell.angle_beta   90.00
_cell.angle_gamma   90.00
#
_symmetry.space_group_name_H-M   'P 1'
#
loop_
_entity.id
_entity.type
_entity.pdbx_description
1 polymer ?
#
loop_
_entity_poly.entity_id
_entity_poly.type
_entity_poly.pdbx_seq_one_letter_code
_entity_poly.pdbx_strand_id
1 'polypeptide(L)'
;DRGMEALLLDLRGNPGGLLTAAVSILGEFLPPSTEVVFTRGRNPEHTSPAMKTPERKRRNRSYPVAVLLDRDSASASELVAGALQDLARATIVGETSYGKGSVQRVMPMGNAALKLTIATYHTPSGRTPQESGIIPDVEVSISDEDRANLRRQRRRDSLTPDQRQILDSWVDPVVSRALQAVSKQ
;
A
#
# COMPACT_ATOMS: atom_id res chain seq x y z
N ASP A 1 -1.97 19.82 -16.04
CA ASP A 1 -2.77 18.72 -16.62
C ASP A 1 -2.13 18.29 -17.93
N ARG A 2 -1.45 17.14 -17.95
CA ARG A 2 -0.83 16.54 -19.14
C ARG A 2 -1.68 15.41 -19.72
N GLY A 3 -3.01 15.42 -19.50
CA GLY A 3 -3.90 14.39 -20.03
C GLY A 3 -3.76 13.04 -19.32
N MET A 4 -3.51 13.02 -17.99
CA MET A 4 -3.48 11.79 -17.23
C MET A 4 -4.89 11.19 -17.14
N GLU A 5 -5.08 10.00 -17.68
CA GLU A 5 -6.37 9.29 -17.73
C GLU A 5 -6.56 8.31 -16.58
N ALA A 6 -5.48 7.76 -16.02
CA ALA A 6 -5.50 6.84 -14.89
C ALA A 6 -4.18 6.92 -14.09
N LEU A 7 -4.16 6.36 -12.89
CA LEU A 7 -2.96 6.26 -12.06
C LEU A 7 -2.75 4.82 -11.57
N LEU A 8 -1.52 4.33 -11.72
CA LEU A 8 -1.06 3.12 -11.04
C LEU A 8 -0.14 3.53 -9.89
N LEU A 9 -0.51 3.20 -8.66
CA LEU A 9 0.29 3.39 -7.45
C LEU A 9 1.00 2.08 -7.11
N ASP A 10 2.28 1.96 -7.44
CA ASP A 10 3.06 0.75 -7.18
C ASP A 10 3.61 0.75 -5.75
N LEU A 11 3.04 -0.10 -4.89
CA LEU A 11 3.47 -0.35 -3.51
C LEU A 11 4.12 -1.73 -3.35
N ARG A 12 4.41 -2.44 -4.42
CA ARG A 12 5.08 -3.74 -4.36
C ARG A 12 6.48 -3.59 -3.76
N GLY A 13 6.84 -4.49 -2.84
CA GLY A 13 8.11 -4.46 -2.11
C GLY A 13 8.28 -3.23 -1.21
N ASN A 14 7.22 -2.48 -0.92
CA ASN A 14 7.26 -1.35 0.00
C ASN A 14 6.89 -1.82 1.42
N PRO A 15 7.85 -1.86 2.37
CA PRO A 15 7.62 -2.36 3.73
C PRO A 15 6.81 -1.39 4.60
N GLY A 16 6.33 -0.29 4.02
CA GLY A 16 5.62 0.77 4.71
C GLY A 16 6.53 1.93 5.16
N GLY A 17 6.09 2.60 6.18
CA GLY A 17 6.77 3.80 6.71
C GLY A 17 5.94 4.45 7.80
N LEU A 18 5.98 5.77 7.87
CA LEU A 18 5.25 6.53 8.87
C LEU A 18 3.74 6.50 8.60
N LEU A 19 2.95 6.28 9.65
CA LEU A 19 1.49 6.32 9.60
C LEU A 19 0.97 7.68 9.10
N THR A 20 1.61 8.78 9.56
CA THR A 20 1.26 10.14 9.13
C THR A 20 1.49 10.36 7.63
N ALA A 21 2.51 9.72 7.05
CA ALA A 21 2.75 9.75 5.60
C ALA A 21 1.64 8.99 4.84
N ALA A 22 1.21 7.83 5.35
CA ALA A 22 0.08 7.09 4.76
C ALA A 22 -1.20 7.93 4.76
N VAL A 23 -1.54 8.57 5.89
CA VAL A 23 -2.71 9.47 5.99
C VAL A 23 -2.60 10.65 5.02
N SER A 24 -1.40 11.22 4.86
CA SER A 24 -1.16 12.31 3.91
C SER A 24 -1.35 11.86 2.46
N ILE A 25 -0.87 10.67 2.10
CA ILE A 25 -1.06 10.06 0.77
C ILE A 25 -2.55 9.82 0.52
N LEU A 26 -3.27 9.25 1.49
CA LEU A 26 -4.72 9.04 1.38
C LEU A 26 -5.47 10.35 1.12
N GLY A 27 -5.03 11.45 1.72
CA GLY A 27 -5.58 12.78 1.47
C GLY A 27 -5.37 13.29 0.04
N GLU A 28 -4.51 12.66 -0.80
CA GLU A 28 -4.41 12.99 -2.23
C GLU A 28 -5.56 12.38 -3.05
N PHE A 29 -6.22 11.34 -2.54
CA PHE A 29 -7.21 10.54 -3.27
C PHE A 29 -8.61 10.61 -2.68
N LEU A 30 -8.73 10.97 -1.41
CA LEU A 30 -9.99 10.97 -0.66
C LEU A 30 -10.42 12.39 -0.28
N PRO A 31 -11.71 12.63 -0.03
CA PRO A 31 -12.20 13.90 0.47
C PRO A 31 -11.51 14.33 1.78
N PRO A 32 -11.47 15.62 2.10
CA PRO A 32 -11.01 16.11 3.39
C PRO A 32 -11.80 15.48 4.55
N SER A 33 -11.14 15.35 5.71
CA SER A 33 -11.75 14.84 6.96
C SER A 33 -12.35 13.43 6.86
N THR A 34 -11.93 12.63 5.84
CA THR A 34 -12.34 11.23 5.70
C THR A 34 -11.59 10.38 6.72
N GLU A 35 -12.29 9.55 7.48
CA GLU A 35 -11.70 8.57 8.39
C GLU A 35 -11.01 7.46 7.60
N VAL A 36 -9.71 7.22 7.88
CA VAL A 36 -8.89 6.32 7.06
C VAL A 36 -8.18 5.22 7.84
N VAL A 37 -7.93 5.41 9.12
CA VAL A 37 -7.28 4.42 9.97
C VAL A 37 -7.55 4.71 11.44
N PHE A 38 -7.72 3.66 12.24
CA PHE A 38 -7.75 3.77 13.70
C PHE A 38 -6.98 2.62 14.34
N THR A 39 -6.71 2.69 15.64
CA THR A 39 -6.03 1.61 16.35
C THR A 39 -6.94 1.01 17.41
N ARG A 40 -6.80 -0.30 17.63
CA ARG A 40 -7.44 -1.02 18.73
C ARG A 40 -6.38 -1.76 19.53
N GLY A 41 -6.28 -1.44 20.81
CA GLY A 41 -5.42 -2.11 21.78
C GLY A 41 -6.21 -2.96 22.75
N ARG A 42 -5.54 -3.92 23.39
CA ARG A 42 -6.12 -4.66 24.52
C ARG A 42 -6.42 -3.73 25.69
N ASN A 43 -5.52 -2.74 25.93
CA ASN A 43 -5.77 -1.65 26.87
C ASN A 43 -6.47 -0.49 26.13
N PRO A 44 -7.58 0.07 26.66
CA PRO A 44 -8.26 1.24 26.08
C PRO A 44 -7.33 2.42 25.78
N GLU A 45 -6.28 2.64 26.59
CA GLU A 45 -5.26 3.69 26.37
C GLU A 45 -4.52 3.57 25.03
N HIS A 46 -4.50 2.37 24.44
CA HIS A 46 -3.86 2.08 23.16
C HIS A 46 -4.87 2.05 22.00
N THR A 47 -6.11 2.39 22.28
CA THR A 47 -7.15 2.56 21.27
C THR A 47 -7.24 4.05 20.92
N SER A 48 -7.00 4.39 19.65
CA SER A 48 -7.13 5.76 19.18
C SER A 48 -8.37 5.94 18.32
N PRO A 49 -8.97 7.14 18.33
CA PRO A 49 -10.00 7.48 17.37
C PRO A 49 -9.44 7.43 15.93
N ALA A 50 -10.34 7.41 14.96
CA ALA A 50 -9.94 7.38 13.57
C ALA A 50 -9.11 8.61 13.19
N MET A 51 -7.97 8.38 12.56
CA MET A 51 -7.22 9.44 11.89
C MET A 51 -7.94 9.80 10.60
N LYS A 52 -7.96 11.10 10.31
CA LYS A 52 -8.67 11.65 9.16
C LYS A 52 -7.69 12.23 8.15
N THR A 53 -8.08 12.21 6.89
CA THR A 53 -7.36 12.93 5.84
C THR A 53 -7.30 14.43 6.17
N PRO A 54 -6.26 15.15 5.74
CA PRO A 54 -6.11 16.59 5.99
C PRO A 54 -7.28 17.40 5.47
N GLU A 55 -7.65 18.48 6.17
CA GLU A 55 -8.74 19.38 5.80
C GLU A 55 -8.48 20.23 4.54
N ARG A 56 -7.31 20.09 3.92
CA ARG A 56 -6.95 20.81 2.70
C ARG A 56 -7.94 20.52 1.59
N LYS A 57 -8.57 21.55 1.04
CA LYS A 57 -9.25 21.45 -0.27
C LYS A 57 -8.20 21.08 -1.32
N ARG A 58 -8.29 19.88 -1.87
CA ARG A 58 -7.46 19.40 -2.98
C ARG A 58 -8.32 19.32 -4.24
N ARG A 59 -7.66 19.30 -5.41
CA ARG A 59 -8.37 19.07 -6.69
C ARG A 59 -9.08 17.71 -6.59
N ASN A 60 -10.35 17.68 -6.97
CA ASN A 60 -11.08 16.43 -7.13
C ASN A 60 -10.38 15.59 -8.22
N ARG A 61 -9.83 14.46 -7.83
CA ARG A 61 -9.12 13.53 -8.71
C ARG A 61 -10.08 12.41 -9.06
N SER A 62 -10.82 12.56 -10.16
CA SER A 62 -11.84 11.60 -10.60
C SER A 62 -11.30 10.46 -11.46
N TYR A 63 -10.03 10.51 -11.88
CA TYR A 63 -9.44 9.45 -12.69
C TYR A 63 -9.37 8.12 -11.94
N PRO A 64 -9.50 6.97 -12.64
CA PRO A 64 -9.34 5.65 -12.07
C PRO A 64 -7.97 5.46 -11.41
N VAL A 65 -7.92 4.71 -10.29
CA VAL A 65 -6.69 4.40 -9.58
C VAL A 65 -6.61 2.89 -9.36
N ALA A 66 -5.46 2.30 -9.68
CA ALA A 66 -5.12 0.97 -9.21
C ALA A 66 -3.91 1.03 -8.27
N VAL A 67 -3.93 0.22 -7.21
CA VAL A 67 -2.80 0.04 -6.30
C VAL A 67 -2.23 -1.35 -6.52
N LEU A 68 -0.91 -1.42 -6.77
CA LEU A 68 -0.22 -2.68 -6.98
C LEU A 68 0.38 -3.17 -5.66
N LEU A 69 0.08 -4.40 -5.29
CA LEU A 69 0.62 -5.05 -4.09
C LEU A 69 1.34 -6.35 -4.44
N ASP A 70 2.27 -6.72 -3.58
CA ASP A 70 2.87 -8.04 -3.50
C ASP A 70 3.01 -8.48 -2.03
N ARG A 71 3.48 -9.71 -1.82
CA ARG A 71 3.71 -10.28 -0.49
C ARG A 71 4.70 -9.52 0.40
N ASP A 72 5.50 -8.61 -0.17
CA ASP A 72 6.47 -7.78 0.54
C ASP A 72 5.90 -6.37 0.87
N SER A 73 4.71 -6.06 0.36
CA SER A 73 3.97 -4.84 0.73
C SER A 73 3.47 -4.95 2.16
N ALA A 74 3.87 -4.02 3.05
CA ALA A 74 3.60 -4.15 4.48
C ALA A 74 3.24 -2.84 5.18
N SER A 75 2.56 -2.93 6.34
CA SER A 75 2.36 -1.82 7.29
C SER A 75 1.63 -0.62 6.66
N ALA A 76 2.26 0.56 6.58
CA ALA A 76 1.67 1.78 6.01
C ALA A 76 1.20 1.58 4.56
N SER A 77 1.86 0.73 3.76
CA SER A 77 1.43 0.37 2.41
C SER A 77 0.10 -0.38 2.43
N GLU A 78 -0.09 -1.28 3.39
CA GLU A 78 -1.33 -2.04 3.57
C GLU A 78 -2.47 -1.13 4.05
N LEU A 79 -2.17 -0.13 4.87
CA LEU A 79 -3.15 0.87 5.29
C LEU A 79 -3.62 1.74 4.13
N VAL A 80 -2.69 2.19 3.27
CA VAL A 80 -3.04 2.95 2.06
C VAL A 80 -3.92 2.11 1.14
N ALA A 81 -3.50 0.88 0.84
CA ALA A 81 -4.25 -0.01 -0.05
C ALA A 81 -5.62 -0.36 0.54
N GLY A 82 -5.67 -0.78 1.81
CA GLY A 82 -6.90 -1.18 2.48
C GLY A 82 -7.91 -0.04 2.63
N ALA A 83 -7.44 1.18 2.95
CA ALA A 83 -8.32 2.34 3.04
C ALA A 83 -8.89 2.73 1.67
N LEU A 84 -8.08 2.72 0.61
CA LEU A 84 -8.55 3.01 -0.75
C LEU A 84 -9.51 1.93 -1.27
N GLN A 85 -9.29 0.66 -0.90
CA GLN A 85 -10.18 -0.45 -1.20
C GLN A 85 -11.51 -0.33 -0.48
N ASP A 86 -11.50 -0.15 0.85
CA ASP A 86 -12.70 -0.04 1.68
C ASP A 86 -13.61 1.11 1.25
N LEU A 87 -13.01 2.21 0.79
CA LEU A 87 -13.74 3.40 0.33
C LEU A 87 -14.02 3.39 -1.18
N ALA A 88 -13.82 2.24 -1.84
CA ALA A 88 -14.04 2.04 -3.27
C ALA A 88 -13.36 3.10 -4.15
N ARG A 89 -12.20 3.63 -3.73
CA ARG A 89 -11.46 4.67 -4.46
C ARG A 89 -10.43 4.11 -5.41
N ALA A 90 -9.91 2.91 -5.15
CA ALA A 90 -8.94 2.24 -6.01
C ALA A 90 -9.21 0.74 -6.11
N THR A 91 -8.83 0.15 -7.22
CA THR A 91 -8.78 -1.30 -7.41
C THR A 91 -7.42 -1.82 -6.98
N ILE A 92 -7.39 -2.81 -6.11
CA ILE A 92 -6.15 -3.44 -5.63
C ILE A 92 -5.80 -4.61 -6.55
N VAL A 93 -4.58 -4.62 -7.09
CA VAL A 93 -4.13 -5.60 -8.09
C VAL A 93 -2.80 -6.22 -7.65
N GLY A 94 -2.67 -7.53 -7.77
CA GLY A 94 -1.43 -8.25 -7.48
C GLY A 94 -1.61 -9.42 -6.54
N GLU A 95 -0.77 -9.52 -5.51
CA GLU A 95 -0.82 -10.59 -4.51
C GLU A 95 -1.30 -10.05 -3.16
N THR A 96 -1.77 -10.97 -2.31
CA THR A 96 -2.05 -10.66 -0.90
C THR A 96 -0.78 -10.12 -0.23
N SER A 97 -0.93 -9.01 0.49
CA SER A 97 0.18 -8.33 1.15
C SER A 97 0.69 -9.08 2.39
N TYR A 98 1.73 -8.56 3.02
CA TYR A 98 2.47 -9.23 4.10
C TYR A 98 1.63 -9.55 5.35
N GLY A 99 0.73 -8.67 5.77
CA GLY A 99 -0.07 -8.87 6.98
C GLY A 99 0.55 -8.25 8.25
N LYS A 100 1.11 -7.03 8.15
CA LYS A 100 1.67 -6.31 9.30
C LYS A 100 0.76 -5.18 9.76
N GLY A 101 -0.21 -5.51 10.59
CA GLY A 101 -1.13 -4.55 11.21
C GLY A 101 -0.77 -4.14 12.64
N SER A 102 0.38 -4.56 13.19
CA SER A 102 0.74 -4.33 14.59
C SER A 102 1.32 -2.94 14.84
N VAL A 103 0.86 -2.31 15.93
CA VAL A 103 1.45 -1.10 16.54
C VAL A 103 2.40 -1.53 17.64
N GLN A 104 3.66 -1.13 17.55
CA GLN A 104 4.69 -1.50 18.50
C GLN A 104 5.19 -0.29 19.28
N ARG A 105 5.37 -0.49 20.60
CA ARG A 105 6.01 0.48 21.50
C ARG A 105 7.36 -0.03 21.90
N VAL A 106 8.37 0.83 21.81
CA VAL A 106 9.71 0.54 22.31
C VAL A 106 9.85 1.21 23.69
N MET A 107 10.16 0.40 24.70
CA MET A 107 10.37 0.85 26.07
C MET A 107 11.83 0.67 26.45
N PRO A 108 12.61 1.73 26.74
CA PRO A 108 13.97 1.61 27.22
C PRO A 108 14.03 0.86 28.57
N MET A 109 15.00 -0.04 28.71
CA MET A 109 15.26 -0.81 29.93
C MET A 109 16.78 -0.85 30.20
N GLY A 110 17.31 0.20 30.81
CA GLY A 110 18.75 0.32 31.00
C GLY A 110 19.51 0.31 29.68
N ASN A 111 20.41 -0.66 29.50
CA ASN A 111 21.19 -0.85 28.26
C ASN A 111 20.44 -1.66 27.17
N ALA A 112 19.19 -2.03 27.41
CA ALA A 112 18.35 -2.79 26.50
C ALA A 112 17.05 -2.02 26.19
N ALA A 113 16.25 -2.55 25.27
CA ALA A 113 14.91 -2.05 25.00
C ALA A 113 13.94 -3.21 24.78
N LEU A 114 12.75 -3.09 25.37
CA LEU A 114 11.63 -4.00 25.11
C LEU A 114 10.77 -3.44 24.00
N LYS A 115 10.56 -4.23 22.94
CA LYS A 115 9.62 -3.92 21.85
C LYS A 115 8.36 -4.75 22.03
N LEU A 116 7.25 -4.09 22.34
CA LEU A 116 5.99 -4.73 22.66
C LEU A 116 4.90 -4.31 21.68
N THR A 117 4.13 -5.27 21.17
CA THR A 117 2.90 -4.97 20.43
C THR A 117 1.80 -4.54 21.42
N ILE A 118 1.25 -3.34 21.21
CA ILE A 118 0.27 -2.72 22.12
C ILE A 118 -1.12 -2.57 21.47
N ALA A 119 -1.19 -2.56 20.15
CA ALA A 119 -2.44 -2.41 19.40
C ALA A 119 -2.31 -2.96 17.97
N THR A 120 -3.42 -3.01 17.25
CA THR A 120 -3.48 -3.26 15.82
C THR A 120 -4.09 -2.08 15.08
N TYR A 121 -3.65 -1.86 13.84
CA TYR A 121 -4.27 -0.91 12.92
C TYR A 121 -5.51 -1.53 12.29
N HIS A 122 -6.50 -0.68 12.02
CA HIS A 122 -7.72 -1.03 11.33
C HIS A 122 -8.01 -0.05 10.20
N THR A 123 -8.46 -0.57 9.07
CA THR A 123 -8.93 0.20 7.91
C THR A 123 -10.34 0.76 8.18
N PRO A 124 -10.89 1.64 7.34
CA PRO A 124 -12.20 2.24 7.55
C PRO A 124 -13.34 1.24 7.79
N SER A 125 -13.30 0.08 7.14
CA SER A 125 -14.30 -1.01 7.34
C SER A 125 -14.17 -1.75 8.67
N GLY A 126 -13.12 -1.47 9.45
CA GLY A 126 -12.81 -2.19 10.69
C GLY A 126 -11.96 -3.43 10.52
N ARG A 127 -11.55 -3.78 9.30
CA ARG A 127 -10.60 -4.88 9.06
C ARG A 127 -9.20 -4.51 9.56
N THR A 128 -8.45 -5.50 9.99
CA THR A 128 -7.01 -5.35 10.25
C THR A 128 -6.22 -6.18 9.25
N PRO A 129 -5.14 -5.65 8.68
CA PRO A 129 -4.25 -6.47 7.85
C PRO A 129 -3.40 -7.46 8.68
N GLN A 130 -3.46 -7.39 10.01
CA GLN A 130 -2.64 -8.25 10.87
C GLN A 130 -2.86 -9.73 10.54
N GLU A 131 -1.77 -10.42 10.15
CA GLU A 131 -1.71 -11.84 9.77
C GLU A 131 -2.44 -12.23 8.48
N SER A 132 -3.43 -11.46 8.04
CA SER A 132 -4.22 -11.75 6.83
C SER A 132 -3.77 -10.99 5.58
N GLY A 133 -3.09 -9.86 5.76
CA GLY A 133 -2.76 -8.94 4.67
C GLY A 133 -3.98 -8.24 4.06
N ILE A 134 -3.75 -7.53 2.98
CA ILE A 134 -4.79 -6.98 2.11
C ILE A 134 -4.93 -7.91 0.92
N ILE A 135 -6.10 -8.49 0.77
CA ILE A 135 -6.43 -9.36 -0.37
C ILE A 135 -6.76 -8.47 -1.57
N PRO A 136 -6.11 -8.65 -2.72
CA PRO A 136 -6.38 -7.83 -3.90
C PRO A 136 -7.77 -8.11 -4.49
N ASP A 137 -8.36 -7.09 -5.15
CA ASP A 137 -9.61 -7.23 -5.91
C ASP A 137 -9.37 -8.01 -7.20
N VAL A 138 -8.16 -7.91 -7.75
CA VAL A 138 -7.71 -8.62 -8.94
C VAL A 138 -6.40 -9.34 -8.61
N GLU A 139 -6.50 -10.63 -8.33
CA GLU A 139 -5.34 -11.46 -8.02
C GLU A 139 -4.51 -11.74 -9.28
N VAL A 140 -3.19 -11.60 -9.14
CA VAL A 140 -2.21 -11.88 -10.19
C VAL A 140 -1.07 -12.69 -9.59
N SER A 141 -0.91 -13.92 -10.03
CA SER A 141 0.24 -14.74 -9.63
C SER A 141 1.52 -14.20 -10.26
N ILE A 142 2.55 -13.99 -9.45
CA ILE A 142 3.84 -13.47 -9.88
C ILE A 142 4.87 -14.61 -9.80
N SER A 143 5.47 -14.98 -10.94
CA SER A 143 6.53 -15.98 -10.99
C SER A 143 7.83 -15.47 -10.34
N ASP A 144 8.74 -16.37 -9.99
CA ASP A 144 10.07 -15.96 -9.47
C ASP A 144 10.87 -15.19 -10.52
N GLU A 145 10.67 -15.48 -11.81
CA GLU A 145 11.28 -14.75 -12.91
C GLU A 145 10.72 -13.31 -12.98
N ASP A 146 9.40 -13.13 -12.89
CA ASP A 146 8.79 -11.80 -12.86
C ASP A 146 9.29 -10.97 -11.68
N ARG A 147 9.41 -11.60 -10.50
CA ARG A 147 10.00 -10.93 -9.33
C ARG A 147 11.46 -10.52 -9.56
N ALA A 148 12.23 -11.38 -10.22
CA ALA A 148 13.61 -11.06 -10.58
C ALA A 148 13.67 -9.90 -11.58
N ASN A 149 12.80 -9.90 -12.59
CA ASN A 149 12.72 -8.84 -13.59
C ASN A 149 12.25 -7.50 -12.96
N LEU A 150 11.27 -7.52 -12.05
CA LEU A 150 10.87 -6.33 -11.30
C LEU A 150 12.04 -5.75 -10.48
N ARG A 151 12.82 -6.60 -9.80
CA ARG A 151 14.03 -6.15 -9.08
C ARG A 151 15.08 -5.58 -10.00
N ARG A 152 15.28 -6.16 -11.19
CA ARG A 152 16.19 -5.64 -12.22
C ARG A 152 15.72 -4.29 -12.75
N GLN A 153 14.43 -4.14 -13.03
CA GLN A 153 13.85 -2.88 -13.50
C GLN A 153 14.07 -1.73 -12.52
N ARG A 154 13.94 -1.97 -11.21
CA ARG A 154 14.21 -0.97 -10.16
C ARG A 154 15.70 -0.57 -10.07
N ARG A 155 16.59 -1.36 -10.64
CA ARG A 155 18.04 -1.12 -10.70
C ARG A 155 18.55 -0.96 -12.13
N ARG A 156 17.68 -0.53 -13.04
CA ARG A 156 17.97 -0.49 -14.49
C ARG A 156 19.29 0.21 -14.83
N ASP A 157 19.62 1.28 -14.13
CA ASP A 157 20.84 2.06 -14.37
C ASP A 157 22.12 1.28 -14.04
N SER A 158 22.05 0.28 -13.18
CA SER A 158 23.18 -0.59 -12.81
C SER A 158 23.31 -1.87 -13.64
N LEU A 159 22.43 -2.08 -14.64
CA LEU A 159 22.43 -3.29 -15.47
C LEU A 159 23.39 -3.19 -16.65
N THR A 160 23.94 -4.35 -17.07
CA THR A 160 24.68 -4.48 -18.33
C THR A 160 23.74 -4.30 -19.55
N PRO A 161 24.29 -4.00 -20.76
CA PRO A 161 23.46 -3.89 -21.96
C PRO A 161 22.62 -5.15 -22.24
N ASP A 162 23.20 -6.35 -22.11
CA ASP A 162 22.48 -7.62 -22.32
C ASP A 162 21.33 -7.81 -21.32
N GLN A 163 21.57 -7.47 -20.05
CA GLN A 163 20.52 -7.51 -19.02
C GLN A 163 19.38 -6.52 -19.28
N ARG A 164 19.71 -5.33 -19.83
CA ARG A 164 18.69 -4.35 -20.25
C ARG A 164 17.87 -4.87 -21.41
N GLN A 165 18.50 -5.51 -22.41
CA GLN A 165 17.78 -6.07 -23.55
C GLN A 165 16.76 -7.14 -23.14
N ILE A 166 17.13 -8.02 -22.21
CA ILE A 166 16.19 -9.01 -21.64
C ILE A 166 15.03 -8.29 -20.95
N LEU A 167 15.32 -7.26 -20.17
CA LEU A 167 14.32 -6.49 -19.46
C LEU A 167 13.39 -5.71 -20.40
N ASP A 168 13.89 -5.22 -21.53
CA ASP A 168 13.10 -4.46 -22.52
C ASP A 168 12.02 -5.32 -23.20
N SER A 169 12.23 -6.64 -23.26
CA SER A 169 11.24 -7.59 -23.76
C SER A 169 10.24 -8.08 -22.70
N TRP A 170 10.49 -7.80 -21.41
CA TRP A 170 9.63 -8.26 -20.32
C TRP A 170 8.42 -7.33 -20.16
N VAL A 171 7.26 -7.96 -20.11
CA VAL A 171 6.00 -7.28 -19.81
C VAL A 171 5.57 -7.61 -18.38
N ASP A 172 5.48 -6.60 -17.53
CA ASP A 172 5.06 -6.76 -16.14
C ASP A 172 3.60 -7.24 -16.09
N PRO A 173 3.32 -8.46 -15.61
CA PRO A 173 1.98 -9.02 -15.61
C PRO A 173 1.02 -8.26 -14.70
N VAL A 174 1.50 -7.70 -13.57
CA VAL A 174 0.69 -6.94 -12.63
C VAL A 174 0.30 -5.58 -13.22
N VAL A 175 1.28 -4.89 -13.83
CA VAL A 175 1.02 -3.61 -14.52
C VAL A 175 0.03 -3.82 -15.67
N SER A 176 0.21 -4.86 -16.48
CA SER A 176 -0.69 -5.18 -17.60
C SER A 176 -2.11 -5.42 -17.12
N ARG A 177 -2.27 -6.14 -16.01
CA ARG A 177 -3.58 -6.43 -15.45
C ARG A 177 -4.21 -5.20 -14.81
N ALA A 178 -3.41 -4.35 -14.16
CA ALA A 178 -3.87 -3.10 -13.57
C ALA A 178 -4.35 -2.10 -14.64
N LEU A 179 -3.63 -1.98 -15.76
CA LEU A 179 -4.06 -1.16 -16.89
C LEU A 179 -5.42 -1.62 -17.42
N GLN A 180 -5.63 -2.94 -17.57
CA GLN A 180 -6.94 -3.47 -17.97
C GLN A 180 -8.06 -3.16 -16.96
N ALA A 181 -7.73 -3.15 -15.65
CA ALA A 181 -8.70 -2.86 -14.60
C ALA A 181 -9.14 -1.38 -14.62
N VAL A 182 -8.20 -0.44 -14.80
CA VAL A 182 -8.52 1.01 -14.84
C VAL A 182 -9.13 1.45 -16.16
N SER A 183 -8.88 0.75 -17.27
CA SER A 183 -9.48 1.10 -18.58
C SER A 183 -10.96 0.71 -18.70
N LYS A 184 -11.50 -0.05 -17.75
CA LYS A 184 -12.91 -0.49 -17.73
C LYS A 184 -13.80 0.34 -16.81
N GLN A 185 -13.24 1.28 -16.09
CA GLN A 185 -13.91 2.22 -15.20
C GLN A 185 -14.18 3.55 -15.91
#